data_b8099c75890e4e98f4b647c27f2b8612
#
_entry.id   b8099c75890e4e98f4b647c27f2b8612
#
_cell.length_a   1.000
_cell.length_b   1.000
_cell.length_c   1.000
_cell.angle_alpha   90.00
_cell.angle_beta   90.00
_cell.angle_gamma   90.00
#
_symmetry.space_group_name_H-M   'P 1'
#
loop_
_entity.id
_entity.type
_entity.pdbx_description
1 polymer ?
#
loop_
_entity_poly.entity_id
_entity_poly.type
_entity_poly.pdbx_seq_one_letter_code
_entity_poly.pdbx_strand_id
1 'polypeptide(L)'
;MDKASRLQKILPNGRGVWIPIDHGASDFPVEGLTDTDHVIRSLVRAGVDVILAQKGVVSHYNHLCENSGTSMVIHFSVSTRHAGSDSSNKVLVGNADEVLPRGGVGVSCQVNMGSPNEAAMVERMGQMSRSALHHQLPMFGMVYARGENLSIIEGDTTNANAHAVRLAFELGCDAAKTTWTGDKSSFEKVAAAAPIPVLVAGGPATGDSRGILTMVRDALDAGASGICMGRQVFAHPNVEGIARALVMLVHQDSTVEDAMNACEL
;
A
#
# COMPACT_ATOMS: atom_id res chain seq x y z
N MET A 1 17.54 -13.50 7.90
CA MET A 1 17.42 -12.54 6.76
C MET A 1 17.50 -11.14 7.35
N ASP A 2 18.38 -10.31 6.83
CA ASP A 2 18.51 -8.90 7.22
C ASP A 2 17.45 -8.01 6.53
N LYS A 3 17.42 -6.72 6.89
CA LYS A 3 16.47 -5.75 6.35
C LYS A 3 16.62 -5.57 4.83
N ALA A 4 17.86 -5.53 4.31
CA ALA A 4 18.13 -5.34 2.89
C ALA A 4 17.56 -6.50 2.05
N SER A 5 17.80 -7.73 2.51
CA SER A 5 17.23 -8.92 1.86
C SER A 5 15.71 -8.97 1.89
N ARG A 6 15.09 -8.47 2.98
CA ARG A 6 13.62 -8.36 3.04
C ARG A 6 13.09 -7.29 2.09
N LEU A 7 13.77 -6.13 2.01
CA LEU A 7 13.42 -5.08 1.05
C LEU A 7 13.46 -5.59 -0.39
N GLN A 8 14.53 -6.30 -0.76
CA GLN A 8 14.66 -6.87 -2.10
C GLN A 8 13.54 -7.87 -2.41
N LYS A 9 13.02 -8.59 -1.39
CA LYS A 9 11.93 -9.54 -1.57
C LYS A 9 10.58 -8.85 -1.81
N ILE A 10 10.32 -7.71 -1.16
CA ILE A 10 9.03 -6.98 -1.25
C ILE A 10 9.04 -5.83 -2.26
N LEU A 11 10.22 -5.40 -2.68
CA LEU A 11 10.45 -4.36 -3.68
C LEU A 11 11.60 -4.80 -4.60
N PRO A 12 11.41 -5.86 -5.41
CA PRO A 12 12.44 -6.33 -6.32
C PRO A 12 12.85 -5.22 -7.29
N ASN A 13 14.14 -4.93 -7.38
CA ASN A 13 14.71 -3.83 -8.16
C ASN A 13 14.10 -2.44 -7.83
N GLY A 14 13.63 -2.27 -6.59
CA GLY A 14 13.02 -1.03 -6.12
C GLY A 14 11.57 -0.82 -6.59
N ARG A 15 10.94 -1.81 -7.22
CA ARG A 15 9.56 -1.77 -7.70
C ARG A 15 8.65 -2.75 -6.95
N GLY A 16 7.33 -2.47 -6.87
CA GLY A 16 6.44 -3.37 -6.15
C GLY A 16 4.98 -3.31 -6.56
N VAL A 17 4.35 -4.49 -6.60
CA VAL A 17 2.91 -4.67 -6.73
C VAL A 17 2.37 -5.15 -5.39
N TRP A 18 1.79 -4.23 -4.63
CA TRP A 18 1.29 -4.47 -3.29
C TRP A 18 -0.23 -4.38 -3.25
N ILE A 19 -0.87 -5.41 -2.74
CA ILE A 19 -2.33 -5.47 -2.64
C ILE A 19 -2.74 -5.47 -1.16
N PRO A 20 -3.18 -4.30 -0.63
CA PRO A 20 -3.71 -4.20 0.72
C PRO A 20 -5.11 -4.79 0.79
N ILE A 21 -5.31 -5.70 1.75
CA ILE A 21 -6.59 -6.33 2.12
C ILE A 21 -6.93 -6.10 3.60
N ASP A 22 -6.35 -5.05 4.18
CA ASP A 22 -6.52 -4.64 5.58
C ASP A 22 -7.88 -3.98 5.89
N HIS A 23 -8.70 -3.78 4.87
CA HIS A 23 -9.97 -3.03 4.93
C HIS A 23 -10.98 -3.64 5.89
N GLY A 24 -11.01 -4.97 6.04
CA GLY A 24 -11.96 -5.67 6.90
C GLY A 24 -11.87 -5.32 8.39
N ALA A 25 -10.74 -4.79 8.85
CA ALA A 25 -10.60 -4.29 10.21
C ALA A 25 -11.28 -2.92 10.43
N SER A 26 -11.41 -2.14 9.35
CA SER A 26 -12.07 -0.83 9.40
C SER A 26 -13.58 -0.94 9.13
N ASP A 27 -13.95 -1.85 8.27
CA ASP A 27 -15.33 -2.07 7.84
C ASP A 27 -15.53 -3.50 7.35
N PHE A 28 -16.67 -4.13 7.69
CA PHE A 28 -17.04 -5.46 7.20
C PHE A 28 -18.57 -5.60 7.18
N PRO A 29 -19.18 -6.24 6.19
CA PRO A 29 -18.55 -6.86 5.01
C PRO A 29 -18.00 -5.83 4.02
N VAL A 30 -16.89 -6.18 3.35
CA VAL A 30 -16.28 -5.39 2.29
C VAL A 30 -16.44 -6.15 0.98
N GLU A 31 -16.97 -5.50 -0.04
CA GLU A 31 -17.11 -6.07 -1.38
C GLU A 31 -15.74 -6.61 -1.87
N GLY A 32 -15.75 -7.85 -2.34
CA GLY A 32 -14.57 -8.55 -2.80
C GLY A 32 -13.68 -9.17 -1.71
N LEU A 33 -13.90 -8.88 -0.40
CA LEU A 33 -13.12 -9.47 0.71
C LEU A 33 -13.91 -10.47 1.57
N THR A 34 -15.14 -10.81 1.22
CA THR A 34 -15.94 -11.79 1.94
C THR A 34 -15.39 -13.22 1.81
N ASP A 35 -14.68 -13.51 0.72
CA ASP A 35 -13.89 -14.73 0.50
C ASP A 35 -12.40 -14.39 0.45
N THR A 36 -11.80 -14.21 1.61
CA THR A 36 -10.39 -13.83 1.75
C THR A 36 -9.44 -14.91 1.22
N ASP A 37 -9.77 -16.20 1.36
CA ASP A 37 -8.96 -17.31 0.84
C ASP A 37 -8.86 -17.24 -0.68
N HIS A 38 -9.99 -17.09 -1.37
CA HIS A 38 -10.04 -16.95 -2.82
C HIS A 38 -9.20 -15.75 -3.30
N VAL A 39 -9.35 -14.60 -2.66
CA VAL A 39 -8.58 -13.38 -3.01
C VAL A 39 -7.08 -13.64 -2.88
N ILE A 40 -6.63 -14.16 -1.74
CA ILE A 40 -5.19 -14.41 -1.52
C ILE A 40 -4.63 -15.39 -2.55
N ARG A 41 -5.33 -16.49 -2.84
CA ARG A 41 -4.90 -17.44 -3.86
C ARG A 41 -4.81 -16.82 -5.24
N SER A 42 -5.77 -15.99 -5.62
CA SER A 42 -5.77 -15.28 -6.90
C SER A 42 -4.58 -14.32 -7.01
N LEU A 43 -4.28 -13.57 -5.94
CA LEU A 43 -3.12 -12.68 -5.88
C LEU A 43 -1.78 -13.43 -5.97
N VAL A 44 -1.67 -14.56 -5.28
CA VAL A 44 -0.48 -15.41 -5.34
C VAL A 44 -0.27 -15.98 -6.76
N ARG A 45 -1.33 -16.45 -7.42
CA ARG A 45 -1.24 -16.93 -8.82
C ARG A 45 -0.91 -15.81 -9.81
N ALA A 46 -1.36 -14.59 -9.54
CA ALA A 46 -1.02 -13.41 -10.33
C ALA A 46 0.45 -12.99 -10.18
N GLY A 47 1.14 -13.42 -9.12
CA GLY A 47 2.54 -13.11 -8.87
C GLY A 47 2.77 -11.72 -8.28
N VAL A 48 1.85 -11.22 -7.45
CA VAL A 48 2.06 -9.95 -6.73
C VAL A 48 3.20 -10.08 -5.72
N ASP A 49 3.94 -8.99 -5.47
CA ASP A 49 5.06 -9.02 -4.53
C ASP A 49 4.59 -9.09 -3.08
N VAL A 50 3.55 -8.33 -2.74
CA VAL A 50 3.06 -8.21 -1.37
C VAL A 50 1.55 -8.25 -1.27
N ILE A 51 1.06 -9.04 -0.31
CA ILE A 51 -0.27 -8.91 0.26
C ILE A 51 -0.11 -8.21 1.62
N LEU A 52 -0.70 -7.02 1.76
CA LEU A 52 -0.65 -6.25 2.99
C LEU A 52 -1.96 -6.44 3.76
N ALA A 53 -1.87 -6.94 4.98
CA ALA A 53 -3.04 -7.32 5.77
C ALA A 53 -2.86 -7.06 7.27
N GLN A 54 -3.94 -7.12 8.02
CA GLN A 54 -3.90 -7.10 9.48
C GLN A 54 -3.31 -8.40 10.05
N LYS A 55 -2.73 -8.33 11.22
CA LYS A 55 -1.96 -9.43 11.85
C LYS A 55 -2.69 -10.77 11.97
N GLY A 56 -4.01 -10.75 12.20
CA GLY A 56 -4.82 -11.96 12.25
C GLY A 56 -4.93 -12.66 10.89
N VAL A 57 -5.10 -11.88 9.82
CA VAL A 57 -5.14 -12.39 8.44
C VAL A 57 -3.78 -12.98 8.07
N VAL A 58 -2.69 -12.27 8.36
CA VAL A 58 -1.33 -12.79 8.09
C VAL A 58 -1.09 -14.09 8.83
N SER A 59 -1.39 -14.16 10.14
CA SER A 59 -1.21 -15.40 10.93
C SER A 59 -1.98 -16.60 10.37
N HIS A 60 -3.18 -16.35 9.82
CA HIS A 60 -4.04 -17.43 9.31
C HIS A 60 -3.67 -17.87 7.91
N TYR A 61 -3.28 -16.94 7.03
CA TYR A 61 -3.14 -17.19 5.60
C TYR A 61 -1.71 -17.16 5.06
N ASN A 62 -0.66 -16.87 5.88
CA ASN A 62 0.72 -16.78 5.37
C ASN A 62 1.18 -18.07 4.66
N HIS A 63 0.66 -19.22 5.07
CA HIS A 63 0.97 -20.50 4.46
C HIS A 63 0.62 -20.57 2.95
N LEU A 64 -0.35 -19.76 2.48
CA LEU A 64 -0.70 -19.67 1.06
C LEU A 64 0.36 -18.95 0.22
N CYS A 65 1.24 -18.18 0.87
CA CYS A 65 2.36 -17.50 0.22
C CYS A 65 3.66 -18.31 0.25
N GLU A 66 3.68 -19.46 0.94
CA GLU A 66 4.88 -20.31 1.02
C GLU A 66 5.29 -20.82 -0.36
N ASN A 67 6.61 -20.78 -0.63
CA ASN A 67 7.20 -21.18 -1.91
C ASN A 67 6.68 -20.42 -3.15
N SER A 68 5.98 -19.31 -2.96
CA SER A 68 5.64 -18.34 -4.00
C SER A 68 6.60 -17.15 -3.97
N GLY A 69 6.52 -16.26 -4.95
CA GLY A 69 7.21 -14.98 -4.94
C GLY A 69 6.56 -13.95 -4.00
N THR A 70 5.31 -14.20 -3.59
CA THR A 70 4.49 -13.27 -2.79
C THR A 70 4.88 -13.31 -1.31
N SER A 71 4.92 -12.17 -0.66
CA SER A 71 5.18 -12.02 0.77
C SER A 71 4.02 -11.32 1.47
N MET A 72 3.90 -11.50 2.79
CA MET A 72 2.93 -10.75 3.58
C MET A 72 3.61 -9.66 4.42
N VAL A 73 3.04 -8.45 4.40
CA VAL A 73 3.40 -7.32 5.24
C VAL A 73 2.25 -7.04 6.21
N ILE A 74 2.57 -6.83 7.49
CA ILE A 74 1.55 -6.57 8.51
C ILE A 74 1.29 -5.07 8.62
N HIS A 75 0.02 -4.68 8.45
CA HIS A 75 -0.46 -3.34 8.76
C HIS A 75 -0.91 -3.27 10.21
N PHE A 76 -0.29 -2.38 10.99
CA PHE A 76 -0.57 -2.27 12.43
C PHE A 76 -1.49 -1.10 12.80
N SER A 77 -1.88 -0.28 11.83
CA SER A 77 -2.78 0.84 12.08
C SER A 77 -4.24 0.45 11.83
N VAL A 78 -5.11 0.74 12.77
CA VAL A 78 -6.53 0.43 12.65
C VAL A 78 -7.40 1.53 13.26
N SER A 79 -8.58 1.72 12.69
CA SER A 79 -9.76 2.37 13.26
C SER A 79 -10.98 1.78 12.60
N THR A 80 -12.12 1.76 13.28
CA THR A 80 -13.36 1.27 12.69
C THR A 80 -14.27 2.43 12.28
N ARG A 81 -15.15 2.20 11.31
CA ARG A 81 -16.17 3.19 10.91
C ARG A 81 -17.09 3.57 12.06
N HIS A 82 -17.22 2.72 13.07
CA HIS A 82 -18.06 2.93 14.24
C HIS A 82 -17.50 3.95 15.24
N ALA A 83 -16.23 4.36 15.07
CA ALA A 83 -15.61 5.38 15.90
C ALA A 83 -16.10 6.82 15.59
N GLY A 84 -17.01 7.01 14.66
CA GLY A 84 -17.55 8.31 14.30
C GLY A 84 -16.47 9.29 13.83
N SER A 85 -16.40 10.47 14.43
CA SER A 85 -15.39 11.49 14.12
C SER A 85 -13.95 11.00 14.36
N ASP A 86 -13.76 10.03 15.25
CA ASP A 86 -12.46 9.45 15.58
C ASP A 86 -12.00 8.35 14.56
N SER A 87 -12.82 8.04 13.56
CA SER A 87 -12.47 7.04 12.53
C SER A 87 -11.21 7.38 11.72
N SER A 88 -10.80 8.66 11.70
CA SER A 88 -9.53 9.11 11.11
C SER A 88 -8.31 8.82 11.98
N ASN A 89 -8.49 8.57 13.28
CA ASN A 89 -7.43 8.30 14.25
C ASN A 89 -6.97 6.83 14.17
N LYS A 90 -5.83 6.59 13.53
CA LYS A 90 -5.26 5.25 13.36
C LYS A 90 -4.41 4.88 14.57
N VAL A 91 -4.88 3.92 15.38
CA VAL A 91 -4.15 3.40 16.54
C VAL A 91 -3.28 2.20 16.17
N LEU A 92 -2.15 2.02 16.86
CA LEU A 92 -1.34 0.82 16.73
C LEU A 92 -1.95 -0.34 17.52
N VAL A 93 -2.00 -1.52 16.91
CA VAL A 93 -2.55 -2.75 17.49
C VAL A 93 -1.48 -3.83 17.71
N GLY A 94 -0.23 -3.46 17.69
CA GLY A 94 0.91 -4.35 17.91
C GLY A 94 2.25 -3.69 17.64
N ASN A 95 3.30 -4.47 17.67
CA ASN A 95 4.70 -4.09 17.46
C ASN A 95 5.36 -4.93 16.38
N ALA A 96 6.57 -4.51 15.97
CA ALA A 96 7.36 -5.21 14.97
C ALA A 96 7.87 -6.61 15.43
N ASP A 97 7.94 -6.88 16.73
CA ASP A 97 8.28 -8.19 17.29
C ASP A 97 7.28 -9.30 16.92
N GLU A 98 6.02 -8.93 16.63
CA GLU A 98 4.98 -9.88 16.19
C GLU A 98 5.15 -10.34 14.73
N VAL A 99 5.93 -9.62 13.90
CA VAL A 99 5.91 -9.81 12.43
C VAL A 99 6.40 -11.19 12.02
N LEU A 100 7.62 -11.54 12.43
CA LEU A 100 8.23 -12.80 12.02
C LEU A 100 7.49 -14.03 12.60
N PRO A 101 7.10 -14.04 13.89
CA PRO A 101 6.30 -15.13 14.44
C PRO A 101 4.95 -15.36 13.73
N ARG A 102 4.40 -14.32 13.08
CA ARG A 102 3.15 -14.40 12.32
C ARG A 102 3.34 -14.74 10.85
N GLY A 103 4.58 -14.87 10.38
CA GLY A 103 4.89 -15.14 8.96
C GLY A 103 4.96 -13.90 8.07
N GLY A 104 4.95 -12.70 8.65
CA GLY A 104 5.17 -11.45 7.92
C GLY A 104 6.65 -11.17 7.67
N VAL A 105 6.96 -10.26 6.75
CA VAL A 105 8.34 -9.88 6.41
C VAL A 105 8.62 -8.37 6.56
N GLY A 106 7.61 -7.58 6.88
CA GLY A 106 7.72 -6.13 7.06
C GLY A 106 6.51 -5.57 7.79
N VAL A 107 6.61 -4.30 8.18
CA VAL A 107 5.57 -3.56 8.90
C VAL A 107 5.03 -2.41 8.08
N SER A 108 3.78 -2.05 8.35
CA SER A 108 3.16 -0.85 7.81
C SER A 108 2.34 -0.15 8.88
N CYS A 109 2.32 1.18 8.85
CA CYS A 109 1.39 2.00 9.61
C CYS A 109 0.95 3.23 8.83
N GLN A 110 -0.06 3.94 9.36
CA GLN A 110 -0.74 5.02 8.66
C GLN A 110 -0.76 6.31 9.46
N VAL A 111 -0.55 7.43 8.74
CA VAL A 111 -0.79 8.79 9.22
C VAL A 111 -1.78 9.49 8.27
N ASN A 112 -2.81 10.11 8.84
CA ASN A 112 -3.70 11.03 8.15
C ASN A 112 -3.30 12.46 8.53
N MET A 113 -2.51 13.13 7.67
CA MET A 113 -2.09 14.51 7.88
C MET A 113 -3.30 15.43 7.84
N GLY A 114 -3.31 16.44 8.70
CA GLY A 114 -4.43 17.36 8.86
C GLY A 114 -5.59 16.83 9.68
N SER A 115 -5.50 15.58 10.19
CA SER A 115 -6.46 15.08 11.19
C SER A 115 -6.25 15.76 12.55
N PRO A 116 -7.30 15.94 13.37
CA PRO A 116 -7.16 16.41 14.75
C PRO A 116 -6.23 15.53 15.59
N ASN A 117 -6.08 14.26 15.22
CA ASN A 117 -5.24 13.29 15.90
C ASN A 117 -3.88 13.05 15.19
N GLU A 118 -3.45 13.95 14.29
CA GLU A 118 -2.22 13.79 13.52
C GLU A 118 -0.99 13.57 14.39
N ALA A 119 -0.82 14.41 15.44
CA ALA A 119 0.34 14.31 16.33
C ALA A 119 0.50 12.91 16.96
N ALA A 120 -0.60 12.31 17.39
CA ALA A 120 -0.59 10.97 17.96
C ALA A 120 -0.28 9.89 16.89
N MET A 121 -0.70 10.07 15.63
CA MET A 121 -0.37 9.14 14.55
C MET A 121 1.09 9.28 14.11
N VAL A 122 1.66 10.47 14.10
CA VAL A 122 3.09 10.73 13.85
C VAL A 122 3.94 10.07 14.95
N GLU A 123 3.58 10.23 16.21
CA GLU A 123 4.24 9.55 17.35
C GLU A 123 4.23 8.04 17.18
N ARG A 124 3.07 7.45 16.86
CA ARG A 124 2.91 6.00 16.62
C ARG A 124 3.75 5.51 15.45
N MET A 125 3.85 6.29 14.37
CA MET A 125 4.72 5.97 13.25
C MET A 125 6.19 5.96 13.67
N GLY A 126 6.64 6.93 14.48
CA GLY A 126 7.98 6.97 15.05
C GLY A 126 8.27 5.78 15.97
N GLN A 127 7.31 5.38 16.79
CA GLN A 127 7.42 4.19 17.66
C GLN A 127 7.57 2.91 16.81
N MET A 128 6.76 2.76 15.76
CA MET A 128 6.86 1.62 14.84
C MET A 128 8.18 1.61 14.08
N SER A 129 8.65 2.76 13.61
CA SER A 129 9.96 2.90 12.92
C SER A 129 11.11 2.42 13.80
N ARG A 130 11.14 2.84 15.07
CA ARG A 130 12.12 2.37 16.05
C ARG A 130 12.05 0.85 16.26
N SER A 131 10.83 0.30 16.40
CA SER A 131 10.62 -1.14 16.58
C SER A 131 11.06 -1.92 15.34
N ALA A 132 10.70 -1.45 14.14
CA ALA A 132 11.08 -2.07 12.88
C ALA A 132 12.61 -2.11 12.68
N LEU A 133 13.28 -1.01 13.00
CA LEU A 133 14.75 -0.92 12.96
C LEU A 133 15.41 -1.96 13.86
N HIS A 134 14.92 -2.10 15.10
CA HIS A 134 15.44 -3.07 16.07
C HIS A 134 15.31 -4.51 15.57
N HIS A 135 14.21 -4.85 14.91
CA HIS A 135 13.93 -6.18 14.36
C HIS A 135 14.41 -6.39 12.92
N GLN A 136 15.16 -5.44 12.35
CA GLN A 136 15.67 -5.51 10.97
C GLN A 136 14.54 -5.75 9.94
N LEU A 137 13.40 -5.07 10.13
CA LEU A 137 12.23 -5.17 9.28
C LEU A 137 12.08 -3.92 8.40
N PRO A 138 11.70 -4.08 7.12
CA PRO A 138 11.26 -2.96 6.29
C PRO A 138 10.02 -2.31 6.87
N MET A 139 9.96 -0.98 6.78
CA MET A 139 8.82 -0.18 7.20
C MET A 139 8.19 0.55 6.03
N PHE A 140 6.89 0.38 5.87
CA PHE A 140 6.08 1.01 4.83
C PHE A 140 5.11 2.03 5.43
N GLY A 141 5.24 3.28 5.03
CA GLY A 141 4.39 4.38 5.49
C GLY A 141 3.20 4.61 4.56
N MET A 142 1.98 4.48 5.07
CA MET A 142 0.78 4.97 4.40
C MET A 142 0.48 6.38 4.89
N VAL A 143 0.94 7.39 4.16
CA VAL A 143 0.76 8.78 4.57
C VAL A 143 -0.14 9.51 3.58
N TYR A 144 -1.20 10.11 4.13
CA TYR A 144 -2.21 10.78 3.32
C TYR A 144 -2.45 12.21 3.81
N ALA A 145 -2.36 13.17 2.91
CA ALA A 145 -2.78 14.54 3.15
C ALA A 145 -4.31 14.62 3.01
N ARG A 146 -5.03 14.33 4.10
CA ARG A 146 -6.51 14.28 4.12
C ARG A 146 -7.08 14.47 5.52
N GLY A 147 -7.14 15.66 6.00
CA GLY A 147 -7.72 15.97 7.31
C GLY A 147 -8.39 17.34 7.29
N GLU A 148 -9.28 17.60 8.24
CA GLU A 148 -10.02 18.85 8.33
C GLU A 148 -9.13 20.06 8.67
N ASN A 149 -7.97 19.80 9.31
CA ASN A 149 -6.99 20.84 9.66
C ASN A 149 -5.88 21.00 8.61
N LEU A 150 -6.04 20.42 7.44
CA LEU A 150 -5.03 20.49 6.39
C LEU A 150 -4.94 21.91 5.82
N SER A 151 -3.91 22.65 6.24
CA SER A 151 -3.61 23.99 5.74
C SER A 151 -2.76 23.89 4.48
N ILE A 152 -3.43 23.70 3.34
CA ILE A 152 -2.83 23.78 2.01
C ILE A 152 -3.45 24.95 1.25
N ILE A 153 -2.72 25.42 0.23
CA ILE A 153 -3.32 26.34 -0.73
C ILE A 153 -4.44 25.60 -1.46
N GLU A 154 -5.60 26.21 -1.56
CA GLU A 154 -6.75 25.62 -2.24
C GLU A 154 -6.37 25.12 -3.63
N GLY A 155 -6.68 23.84 -3.91
CA GLY A 155 -6.30 23.16 -5.16
C GLY A 155 -4.87 22.64 -5.22
N ASP A 156 -4.00 22.93 -4.26
CA ASP A 156 -2.61 22.41 -4.25
C ASP A 156 -2.51 21.07 -3.53
N THR A 157 -3.07 20.03 -4.14
CA THR A 157 -2.93 18.66 -3.64
C THR A 157 -1.55 18.08 -3.88
N THR A 158 -0.78 18.62 -4.83
CA THR A 158 0.56 18.16 -5.19
C THR A 158 1.54 18.35 -4.05
N ASN A 159 1.63 19.57 -3.51
CA ASN A 159 2.52 19.87 -2.38
C ASN A 159 2.12 19.10 -1.12
N ALA A 160 0.83 18.92 -0.88
CA ALA A 160 0.34 18.14 0.26
C ALA A 160 0.75 16.65 0.16
N ASN A 161 0.63 16.04 -1.03
CA ASN A 161 1.07 14.65 -1.24
C ASN A 161 2.60 14.53 -1.25
N ALA A 162 3.33 15.50 -1.79
CA ALA A 162 4.80 15.54 -1.71
C ALA A 162 5.27 15.62 -0.25
N HIS A 163 4.62 16.45 0.58
CA HIS A 163 4.90 16.52 2.02
C HIS A 163 4.59 15.19 2.72
N ALA A 164 3.53 14.48 2.34
CA ALA A 164 3.21 13.16 2.89
C ALA A 164 4.34 12.14 2.63
N VAL A 165 4.88 12.11 1.41
CA VAL A 165 6.03 11.26 1.06
C VAL A 165 7.28 11.66 1.86
N ARG A 166 7.54 12.97 1.98
CA ARG A 166 8.66 13.49 2.75
C ARG A 166 8.55 13.15 4.22
N LEU A 167 7.38 13.27 4.82
CA LEU A 167 7.12 12.90 6.21
C LEU A 167 7.40 11.40 6.44
N ALA A 168 6.94 10.51 5.56
CA ALA A 168 7.23 9.09 5.67
C ALA A 168 8.74 8.82 5.70
N PHE A 169 9.50 9.43 4.79
CA PHE A 169 10.96 9.31 4.75
C PHE A 169 11.63 9.82 6.03
N GLU A 170 11.29 11.02 6.47
CA GLU A 170 11.89 11.63 7.68
C GLU A 170 11.58 10.83 8.96
N LEU A 171 10.46 10.11 8.99
CA LEU A 171 10.10 9.20 10.09
C LEU A 171 10.71 7.80 9.94
N GLY A 172 11.57 7.57 8.94
CA GLY A 172 12.33 6.34 8.78
C GLY A 172 11.61 5.21 8.05
N CYS A 173 10.61 5.53 7.23
CA CYS A 173 10.02 4.56 6.32
C CYS A 173 10.96 4.25 5.15
N ASP A 174 10.99 3.00 4.72
CA ASP A 174 11.78 2.51 3.58
C ASP A 174 11.07 2.68 2.24
N ALA A 175 9.75 2.81 2.29
CA ALA A 175 8.89 3.12 1.14
C ALA A 175 7.61 3.80 1.64
N ALA A 176 6.94 4.52 0.75
CA ALA A 176 5.72 5.25 1.07
C ALA A 176 4.59 4.94 0.09
N LYS A 177 3.35 5.02 0.58
CA LYS A 177 2.15 5.03 -0.24
C LYS A 177 1.50 6.40 -0.15
N THR A 178 1.15 6.95 -1.31
CA THR A 178 0.40 8.21 -1.39
C THR A 178 -0.61 8.20 -2.54
N THR A 179 -1.41 9.25 -2.63
CA THR A 179 -2.50 9.37 -3.60
C THR A 179 -1.98 9.85 -4.96
N TRP A 180 -2.55 9.34 -6.06
CA TRP A 180 -2.38 9.89 -7.39
C TRP A 180 -2.92 11.33 -7.45
N THR A 181 -2.17 12.23 -8.08
CA THR A 181 -2.50 13.67 -8.15
C THR A 181 -3.29 14.08 -9.39
N GLY A 182 -3.57 13.11 -10.28
CA GLY A 182 -4.43 13.33 -11.44
C GLY A 182 -3.68 13.42 -12.77
N ASP A 183 -2.41 13.83 -12.76
CA ASP A 183 -1.57 13.94 -13.94
C ASP A 183 -0.08 13.66 -13.66
N LYS A 184 0.69 13.37 -14.73
CA LYS A 184 2.12 13.01 -14.62
C LYS A 184 2.96 14.13 -14.02
N SER A 185 2.77 15.37 -14.46
CA SER A 185 3.65 16.48 -14.09
C SER A 185 3.55 16.84 -12.61
N SER A 186 2.37 16.73 -12.05
CA SER A 186 2.14 16.90 -10.60
C SER A 186 2.70 15.72 -9.81
N PHE A 187 2.52 14.49 -10.31
CA PHE A 187 3.01 13.29 -9.59
C PHE A 187 4.53 13.13 -9.63
N GLU A 188 5.22 13.60 -10.68
CA GLU A 188 6.69 13.67 -10.71
C GLU A 188 7.26 14.40 -9.48
N LYS A 189 6.64 15.51 -9.07
CA LYS A 189 7.04 16.26 -7.87
C LYS A 189 6.82 15.45 -6.59
N VAL A 190 5.74 14.66 -6.54
CA VAL A 190 5.42 13.79 -5.41
C VAL A 190 6.42 12.64 -5.33
N ALA A 191 6.70 11.97 -6.44
CA ALA A 191 7.67 10.87 -6.50
C ALA A 191 9.09 11.32 -6.16
N ALA A 192 9.47 12.56 -6.54
CA ALA A 192 10.79 13.14 -6.25
C ALA A 192 10.94 13.73 -4.84
N ALA A 193 9.87 13.75 -4.01
CA ALA A 193 9.89 14.42 -2.71
C ALA A 193 10.82 13.78 -1.67
N ALA A 194 11.18 12.49 -1.85
CA ALA A 194 12.10 11.76 -0.99
C ALA A 194 12.82 10.65 -1.77
N PRO A 195 14.03 10.25 -1.33
CA PRO A 195 14.83 9.20 -1.99
C PRO A 195 14.39 7.79 -1.58
N ILE A 196 13.10 7.53 -1.52
CA ILE A 196 12.51 6.21 -1.21
C ILE A 196 11.47 5.83 -2.27
N PRO A 197 11.24 4.53 -2.51
CA PRO A 197 10.17 4.07 -3.38
C PRO A 197 8.80 4.62 -2.98
N VAL A 198 8.06 5.14 -3.97
CA VAL A 198 6.69 5.65 -3.79
C VAL A 198 5.73 4.74 -4.55
N LEU A 199 4.78 4.13 -3.82
CA LEU A 199 3.72 3.31 -4.39
C LEU A 199 2.42 4.11 -4.47
N VAL A 200 1.79 4.12 -5.66
CA VAL A 200 0.55 4.87 -5.86
C VAL A 200 -0.68 4.12 -5.34
N ALA A 201 -1.58 4.85 -4.69
CA ALA A 201 -2.85 4.33 -4.18
C ALA A 201 -3.93 4.32 -5.28
N GLY A 202 -4.78 3.29 -5.29
CA GLY A 202 -5.83 3.09 -6.30
C GLY A 202 -7.16 3.81 -6.05
N GLY A 203 -7.38 4.36 -4.87
CA GLY A 203 -8.68 4.96 -4.54
C GLY A 203 -9.83 3.94 -4.42
N PRO A 204 -11.10 4.39 -4.56
CA PRO A 204 -12.28 3.53 -4.61
C PRO A 204 -12.30 2.61 -5.84
N ALA A 205 -13.03 1.49 -5.77
CA ALA A 205 -13.26 0.63 -6.93
C ALA A 205 -14.12 1.38 -7.99
N THR A 206 -13.72 1.29 -9.25
CA THR A 206 -14.42 1.92 -10.39
C THR A 206 -14.97 0.90 -11.38
N GLY A 207 -14.46 -0.34 -11.37
CA GLY A 207 -14.78 -1.37 -12.36
C GLY A 207 -14.19 -1.12 -13.75
N ASP A 208 -13.40 -0.06 -13.93
CA ASP A 208 -12.77 0.31 -15.20
C ASP A 208 -11.33 -0.17 -15.26
N SER A 209 -11.11 -1.37 -15.81
CA SER A 209 -9.77 -1.96 -15.96
C SER A 209 -8.84 -1.06 -16.76
N ARG A 210 -9.29 -0.53 -17.89
CA ARG A 210 -8.46 0.33 -18.76
C ARG A 210 -8.05 1.62 -18.06
N GLY A 211 -8.99 2.27 -17.39
CA GLY A 211 -8.72 3.50 -16.63
C GLY A 211 -7.72 3.28 -15.50
N ILE A 212 -7.86 2.16 -14.77
CA ILE A 212 -6.91 1.78 -13.71
C ILE A 212 -5.50 1.56 -14.28
N LEU A 213 -5.36 0.74 -15.33
CA LEU A 213 -4.06 0.42 -15.93
C LEU A 213 -3.41 1.65 -16.56
N THR A 214 -4.19 2.54 -17.19
CA THR A 214 -3.70 3.81 -17.74
C THR A 214 -3.15 4.70 -16.63
N MET A 215 -3.90 4.89 -15.55
CA MET A 215 -3.43 5.67 -14.39
C MET A 215 -2.15 5.08 -13.79
N VAL A 216 -2.04 3.76 -13.71
CA VAL A 216 -0.83 3.10 -13.20
C VAL A 216 0.34 3.33 -14.14
N ARG A 217 0.15 3.18 -15.48
CA ARG A 217 1.21 3.47 -16.45
C ARG A 217 1.68 4.93 -16.34
N ASP A 218 0.75 5.87 -16.25
CA ASP A 218 1.06 7.29 -16.07
C ASP A 218 1.83 7.56 -14.76
N ALA A 219 1.46 6.90 -13.66
CA ALA A 219 2.17 7.02 -12.40
C ALA A 219 3.60 6.45 -12.47
N LEU A 220 3.79 5.31 -13.14
CA LEU A 220 5.11 4.70 -13.36
C LEU A 220 6.00 5.60 -14.20
N ASP A 221 5.45 6.17 -15.28
CA ASP A 221 6.17 7.13 -16.16
C ASP A 221 6.55 8.42 -15.39
N ALA A 222 5.75 8.81 -14.38
CA ALA A 222 6.00 9.95 -13.50
C ALA A 222 6.89 9.60 -12.29
N GLY A 223 7.53 8.43 -12.27
CA GLY A 223 8.51 8.04 -11.26
C GLY A 223 7.96 7.24 -10.08
N ALA A 224 6.70 6.78 -10.11
CA ALA A 224 6.24 5.80 -9.14
C ALA A 224 7.06 4.52 -9.21
N SER A 225 7.33 3.93 -8.06
CA SER A 225 8.02 2.63 -7.94
C SER A 225 7.06 1.44 -8.00
N GLY A 226 5.78 1.68 -8.25
CA GLY A 226 4.75 0.64 -8.32
C GLY A 226 3.45 1.08 -7.68
N ILE A 227 2.68 0.10 -7.21
CA ILE A 227 1.33 0.32 -6.72
C ILE A 227 1.12 -0.27 -5.32
N CYS A 228 0.20 0.34 -4.57
CA CYS A 228 -0.39 -0.25 -3.37
C CYS A 228 -1.91 -0.04 -3.43
N MET A 229 -2.61 -0.91 -4.17
CA MET A 229 -4.03 -0.79 -4.53
C MET A 229 -4.83 -1.99 -4.00
N GLY A 230 -5.86 -1.72 -3.19
CA GLY A 230 -6.74 -2.77 -2.64
C GLY A 230 -8.03 -2.92 -3.45
N ARG A 231 -9.00 -2.04 -3.23
CA ARG A 231 -10.37 -2.11 -3.75
C ARG A 231 -10.46 -2.27 -5.27
N GLN A 232 -9.59 -1.61 -6.02
CA GLN A 232 -9.51 -1.75 -7.48
C GLN A 232 -9.15 -3.17 -7.93
N VAL A 233 -8.52 -3.96 -7.06
CA VAL A 233 -8.07 -5.32 -7.35
C VAL A 233 -9.00 -6.36 -6.74
N PHE A 234 -9.18 -6.35 -5.42
CA PHE A 234 -9.95 -7.42 -4.76
C PHE A 234 -11.46 -7.34 -5.01
N ALA A 235 -12.01 -6.16 -5.35
CA ALA A 235 -13.41 -6.01 -5.76
C ALA A 235 -13.61 -6.13 -7.28
N HIS A 236 -12.56 -6.42 -8.04
CA HIS A 236 -12.65 -6.64 -9.48
C HIS A 236 -13.23 -8.03 -9.78
N PRO A 237 -14.13 -8.18 -10.79
CA PRO A 237 -14.70 -9.49 -11.15
C PRO A 237 -13.64 -10.54 -11.49
N ASN A 238 -12.54 -10.12 -12.12
CA ASN A 238 -11.38 -10.96 -12.42
C ASN A 238 -10.18 -10.50 -11.58
N VAL A 239 -10.13 -10.92 -10.29
CA VAL A 239 -9.06 -10.52 -9.35
C VAL A 239 -7.69 -10.94 -9.85
N GLU A 240 -7.54 -12.16 -10.36
CA GLU A 240 -6.27 -12.67 -10.86
C GLU A 240 -5.81 -11.92 -12.12
N GLY A 241 -6.72 -11.68 -13.06
CA GLY A 241 -6.41 -10.98 -14.31
C GLY A 241 -5.93 -9.55 -14.07
N ILE A 242 -6.68 -8.76 -13.30
CA ILE A 242 -6.27 -7.37 -13.00
C ILE A 242 -4.95 -7.30 -12.22
N ALA A 243 -4.75 -8.20 -11.25
CA ALA A 243 -3.50 -8.26 -10.50
C ALA A 243 -2.30 -8.63 -11.40
N ARG A 244 -2.48 -9.60 -12.32
CA ARG A 244 -1.46 -9.99 -13.31
C ARG A 244 -1.14 -8.86 -14.28
N ALA A 245 -2.13 -8.13 -14.77
CA ALA A 245 -1.92 -6.96 -15.62
C ALA A 245 -1.09 -5.88 -14.92
N LEU A 246 -1.35 -5.63 -13.64
CA LEU A 246 -0.55 -4.72 -12.82
C LEU A 246 0.90 -5.20 -12.66
N VAL A 247 1.13 -6.50 -12.48
CA VAL A 247 2.47 -7.10 -12.45
C VAL A 247 3.20 -6.87 -13.78
N MET A 248 2.52 -7.05 -14.92
CA MET A 248 3.09 -6.80 -16.25
C MET A 248 3.49 -5.33 -16.43
N LEU A 249 2.66 -4.38 -16.01
CA LEU A 249 3.00 -2.95 -16.09
C LEU A 249 4.22 -2.60 -15.23
N VAL A 250 4.26 -3.08 -13.98
CA VAL A 250 5.28 -2.68 -13.00
C VAL A 250 6.63 -3.36 -13.26
N HIS A 251 6.64 -4.66 -13.58
CA HIS A 251 7.87 -5.45 -13.66
C HIS A 251 8.33 -5.78 -15.09
N GLN A 252 7.42 -5.76 -16.07
CA GLN A 252 7.74 -6.10 -17.45
C GLN A 252 7.70 -4.88 -18.39
N ASP A 253 7.34 -3.71 -17.84
CA ASP A 253 7.18 -2.46 -18.60
C ASP A 253 6.23 -2.57 -19.80
N SER A 254 5.21 -3.45 -19.65
CA SER A 254 4.22 -3.70 -20.69
C SER A 254 3.36 -2.47 -20.98
N THR A 255 2.82 -2.38 -22.18
CA THR A 255 1.79 -1.40 -22.50
C THR A 255 0.47 -1.79 -21.85
N VAL A 256 -0.44 -0.82 -21.68
CA VAL A 256 -1.80 -1.08 -21.16
C VAL A 256 -2.53 -2.07 -22.08
N GLU A 257 -2.39 -1.91 -23.39
CA GLU A 257 -3.05 -2.78 -24.38
C GLU A 257 -2.55 -4.23 -24.30
N ASP A 258 -1.23 -4.43 -24.20
CA ASP A 258 -0.66 -5.77 -24.08
C ASP A 258 -1.10 -6.44 -22.79
N ALA A 259 -1.12 -5.71 -21.68
CA ALA A 259 -1.56 -6.21 -20.38
C ALA A 259 -3.04 -6.59 -20.38
N MET A 260 -3.91 -5.75 -20.97
CA MET A 260 -5.34 -6.05 -21.11
C MET A 260 -5.59 -7.30 -21.95
N ASN A 261 -4.94 -7.39 -23.12
CA ASN A 261 -5.09 -8.54 -24.02
C ASN A 261 -4.60 -9.84 -23.37
N ALA A 262 -3.43 -9.81 -22.70
CA ALA A 262 -2.86 -11.00 -22.06
C ALA A 262 -3.65 -11.47 -20.84
N CYS A 263 -4.43 -10.60 -20.20
CA CYS A 263 -5.18 -10.90 -18.99
C CYS A 263 -6.72 -10.95 -19.20
N GLU A 264 -7.18 -10.84 -20.44
CA GLU A 264 -8.62 -10.89 -20.82
C GLU A 264 -9.47 -9.90 -20.03
N LEU A 265 -9.05 -8.62 -20.01
CA LEU A 265 -9.67 -7.52 -19.26
C LEU A 265 -10.49 -6.56 -20.15
#